data_223fa695e7fd44c5a8fd90f2564c93d8
#
_entry.id   223fa695e7fd44c5a8fd90f2564c93d8
#
_cell.length_a   1.000
_cell.length_b   1.000
_cell.length_c   1.000
_cell.angle_alpha   90.00
_cell.angle_beta   90.00
_cell.angle_gamma   90.00
#
_symmetry.space_group_name_H-M   'P 1'
#
loop_
_entity.id
_entity.type
_entity.pdbx_description
1 polymer ?
#
loop_
_entity_poly.entity_id
_entity_poly.type
_entity_poly.pdbx_seq_one_letter_code
_entity_poly.pdbx_strand_id
1 'polypeptide(L)'
;MKAVGIDGIELWTGKLSLDLPEEFAPVMDDDPEKYTKGLGLFQSSFPDAYEDIVTMAANAAYRLIRRNDIDPADVGRIDVATESAFDKSKPVSTYVAGALEQVVDGEFRHANKGERKFACISGTQALNDAVNWIAADRNRGRGAIVITTDTALYERGDPGEATQGAGAVAMYVSEDPSIVEISKEQGFGSVDETDFLKPNQQFPSVDGKRSMQVYLARMREALEDFESVTGKSHPEDYRFIPFHTPFPNMVRKAAVLGFRHMIRDTEIEEALAEEIGRQPRPDEYDDEDAYSEDIQEYMDALAETETYREWYDRTIEPTLDISSRVGNWYTSSVHLARLSALIFAKREDIDLAGETLLVGSYGSGAQAEIHEERVVEGWEDQVDGDAVDELLAARHPISFEEYERVHDQHNLSKEKTLEPFTEPEGEFVFDGWGPMNERQYTYIE
;
A
#
# COMPACT_ATOMS: atom_id res chain seq x y z
N MET A 1 9.23 27.24 2.87
CA MET A 1 7.93 26.63 2.67
C MET A 1 7.62 25.88 3.95
N LYS A 2 6.37 25.70 4.37
CA LYS A 2 6.07 24.89 5.55
C LYS A 2 6.46 23.43 5.26
N ALA A 3 7.08 22.75 6.22
CA ALA A 3 7.21 21.31 6.20
C ALA A 3 5.80 20.72 6.40
N VAL A 4 5.38 19.81 5.56
CA VAL A 4 4.09 19.12 5.65
C VAL A 4 4.32 17.65 5.34
N GLY A 5 3.74 16.78 6.14
CA GLY A 5 3.92 15.36 5.92
C GLY A 5 3.19 14.49 6.93
N ILE A 6 3.67 13.27 7.10
CA ILE A 6 3.08 12.26 7.97
C ILE A 6 3.61 12.44 9.39
N ASP A 7 2.69 12.67 10.32
CA ASP A 7 2.96 12.90 11.75
C ASP A 7 2.71 11.64 12.58
N GLY A 8 1.81 10.76 12.13
CA GLY A 8 1.50 9.47 12.74
C GLY A 8 0.98 8.49 11.72
N ILE A 9 1.22 7.20 11.93
CA ILE A 9 0.77 6.10 11.07
C ILE A 9 0.38 4.89 11.91
N GLU A 10 -0.78 4.31 11.63
CA GLU A 10 -1.30 3.09 12.26
C GLU A 10 -1.98 2.21 11.22
N LEU A 11 -2.06 0.91 11.52
CA LEU A 11 -2.77 -0.03 10.66
C LEU A 11 -3.78 -0.88 11.44
N TRP A 12 -4.71 -1.47 10.70
CA TRP A 12 -5.59 -2.54 11.14
C TRP A 12 -5.70 -3.61 10.08
N THR A 13 -5.50 -4.86 10.45
CA THR A 13 -5.63 -6.02 9.55
C THR A 13 -6.99 -6.68 9.70
N GLY A 14 -7.49 -7.33 8.66
CA GLY A 14 -8.58 -8.29 8.83
C GLY A 14 -8.21 -9.35 9.86
N LYS A 15 -9.16 -9.78 10.67
CA LYS A 15 -8.96 -10.68 11.83
C LYS A 15 -8.57 -12.11 11.48
N LEU A 16 -8.74 -12.51 10.24
CA LEU A 16 -8.46 -13.89 9.79
C LEU A 16 -7.17 -13.95 8.98
N SER A 17 -6.43 -15.04 9.11
CA SER A 17 -5.23 -15.30 8.32
C SER A 17 -5.28 -16.67 7.65
N LEU A 18 -4.96 -16.73 6.36
CA LEU A 18 -4.78 -17.95 5.60
C LEU A 18 -3.29 -18.17 5.33
N ASP A 19 -2.76 -19.30 5.72
CA ASP A 19 -1.40 -19.72 5.38
C ASP A 19 -1.37 -20.23 3.93
N LEU A 20 -0.59 -19.57 3.08
CA LEU A 20 -0.58 -19.91 1.66
C LEU A 20 0.19 -21.22 1.37
N PRO A 21 1.40 -21.46 1.92
CA PRO A 21 2.12 -22.72 1.79
C PRO A 21 1.37 -23.93 2.33
N GLU A 22 0.75 -23.81 3.51
CA GLU A 22 0.23 -24.97 4.25
C GLU A 22 -1.25 -25.25 3.95
N GLU A 23 -2.06 -24.21 3.70
CA GLU A 23 -3.50 -24.35 3.52
C GLU A 23 -3.94 -24.16 2.06
N PHE A 24 -3.37 -23.17 1.35
CA PHE A 24 -3.80 -22.82 -0.01
C PHE A 24 -3.12 -23.71 -1.07
N ALA A 25 -1.80 -23.87 -1.02
CA ALA A 25 -1.03 -24.63 -2.01
C ALA A 25 -1.48 -26.10 -2.17
N PRO A 26 -1.76 -26.87 -1.10
CA PRO A 26 -2.20 -28.25 -1.23
C PRO A 26 -3.53 -28.41 -1.96
N VAL A 27 -4.47 -27.47 -1.79
CA VAL A 27 -5.78 -27.52 -2.45
C VAL A 27 -5.67 -27.18 -3.94
N MET A 28 -4.74 -26.29 -4.29
CA MET A 28 -4.49 -25.91 -5.68
C MET A 28 -3.60 -26.95 -6.42
N ASP A 29 -3.13 -27.99 -5.75
CA ASP A 29 -2.14 -28.95 -6.26
C ASP A 29 -0.86 -28.26 -6.76
N ASP A 30 -0.47 -27.19 -6.05
CA ASP A 30 0.69 -26.34 -6.35
C ASP A 30 1.86 -26.66 -5.40
N ASP A 31 3.09 -26.41 -5.88
CA ASP A 31 4.27 -26.37 -5.02
C ASP A 31 4.19 -25.15 -4.07
N PRO A 32 4.33 -25.32 -2.75
CA PRO A 32 4.39 -24.21 -1.79
C PRO A 32 5.41 -23.12 -2.16
N GLU A 33 6.51 -23.48 -2.83
CA GLU A 33 7.51 -22.52 -3.29
C GLU A 33 6.96 -21.52 -4.35
N LYS A 34 5.89 -21.87 -5.05
CA LYS A 34 5.18 -20.94 -5.95
C LYS A 34 4.72 -19.69 -5.20
N TYR A 35 4.26 -19.83 -3.97
CA TYR A 35 3.79 -18.73 -3.14
C TYR A 35 4.93 -18.02 -2.43
N THR A 36 5.79 -18.76 -1.75
CA THR A 36 6.88 -18.18 -0.94
C THR A 36 8.02 -17.61 -1.78
N LYS A 37 8.48 -18.34 -2.81
CA LYS A 37 9.55 -17.88 -3.70
C LYS A 37 9.01 -17.21 -4.97
N GLY A 38 7.89 -17.71 -5.51
CA GLY A 38 7.29 -17.19 -6.75
C GLY A 38 6.57 -15.86 -6.56
N LEU A 39 5.80 -15.67 -5.48
CA LEU A 39 5.10 -14.43 -5.15
C LEU A 39 5.77 -13.64 -4.02
N GLY A 40 6.48 -14.30 -3.12
CA GLY A 40 7.01 -13.70 -1.90
C GLY A 40 5.96 -13.58 -0.79
N LEU A 41 4.89 -14.38 -0.86
CA LEU A 41 3.76 -14.35 0.08
C LEU A 41 3.74 -15.59 0.96
N PHE A 42 3.54 -15.39 2.26
CA PHE A 42 3.42 -16.45 3.26
C PHE A 42 1.98 -16.58 3.76
N GLN A 43 1.32 -15.45 3.98
CA GLN A 43 -0.04 -15.41 4.51
C GLN A 43 -0.84 -14.32 3.81
N SER A 44 -2.16 -14.46 3.86
CA SER A 44 -3.12 -13.42 3.46
C SER A 44 -4.05 -13.10 4.62
N SER A 45 -4.51 -11.85 4.71
CA SER A 45 -5.48 -11.40 5.71
C SER A 45 -6.88 -11.32 5.12
N PHE A 46 -7.89 -11.70 5.90
CA PHE A 46 -9.30 -11.64 5.52
C PHE A 46 -10.14 -11.03 6.64
N PRO A 47 -11.24 -10.33 6.31
CA PRO A 47 -12.16 -9.83 7.31
C PRO A 47 -12.97 -10.97 7.93
N ASP A 48 -13.22 -10.94 9.25
CA ASP A 48 -14.21 -11.78 9.89
C ASP A 48 -15.64 -11.30 9.56
N ALA A 49 -16.64 -12.05 9.93
CA ALA A 49 -18.03 -11.81 9.58
C ALA A 49 -18.57 -10.42 9.99
N TYR A 50 -18.03 -9.84 11.04
CA TYR A 50 -18.39 -8.50 11.53
C TYR A 50 -17.47 -7.37 11.02
N GLU A 51 -16.49 -7.70 10.21
CA GLU A 51 -15.59 -6.71 9.63
C GLU A 51 -15.97 -6.31 8.20
N ASP A 52 -15.66 -5.08 7.84
CA ASP A 52 -15.66 -4.54 6.49
C ASP A 52 -14.68 -3.37 6.34
N ILE A 53 -14.64 -2.74 5.18
CA ILE A 53 -13.72 -1.61 4.93
C ILE A 53 -13.95 -0.41 5.87
N VAL A 54 -15.17 -0.23 6.41
CA VAL A 54 -15.46 0.85 7.37
C VAL A 54 -14.94 0.49 8.75
N THR A 55 -15.17 -0.75 9.21
CA THR A 55 -14.69 -1.20 10.52
C THR A 55 -13.17 -1.18 10.58
N MET A 56 -12.50 -1.73 9.56
CA MET A 56 -11.03 -1.70 9.47
C MET A 56 -10.49 -0.26 9.43
N ALA A 57 -11.11 0.61 8.63
CA ALA A 57 -10.74 2.03 8.56
C ALA A 57 -10.95 2.76 9.91
N ALA A 58 -12.08 2.50 10.59
CA ALA A 58 -12.38 3.12 11.87
C ALA A 58 -11.42 2.63 12.97
N ASN A 59 -11.09 1.33 12.98
CA ASN A 59 -10.15 0.76 13.94
C ASN A 59 -8.73 1.30 13.72
N ALA A 60 -8.24 1.40 12.49
CA ALA A 60 -6.94 2.01 12.18
C ALA A 60 -6.91 3.49 12.59
N ALA A 61 -7.97 4.25 12.27
CA ALA A 61 -8.06 5.67 12.64
C ALA A 61 -8.20 5.87 14.15
N TYR A 62 -8.91 5.00 14.85
CA TYR A 62 -9.05 5.07 16.31
C TYR A 62 -7.73 4.79 17.02
N ARG A 63 -6.96 3.79 16.56
CA ARG A 63 -5.59 3.55 17.06
C ARG A 63 -4.71 4.78 16.84
N LEU A 64 -4.75 5.38 15.64
CA LEU A 64 -4.02 6.58 15.31
C LEU A 64 -4.36 7.75 16.25
N ILE A 65 -5.66 8.02 16.45
CA ILE A 65 -6.16 9.08 17.33
C ILE A 65 -5.68 8.86 18.78
N ARG A 66 -5.84 7.62 19.27
CA ARG A 66 -5.46 7.26 20.64
C ARG A 66 -3.95 7.37 20.89
N ARG A 67 -3.15 6.90 19.94
CA ARG A 67 -1.70 6.87 20.07
C ARG A 67 -1.09 8.28 20.04
N ASN A 68 -1.62 9.14 19.18
CA ASN A 68 -1.09 10.48 18.96
C ASN A 68 -1.87 11.57 19.74
N ASP A 69 -2.79 11.19 20.62
CA ASP A 69 -3.63 12.10 21.41
C ASP A 69 -4.29 13.21 20.55
N ILE A 70 -4.83 12.81 19.38
CA ILE A 70 -5.41 13.73 18.40
C ILE A 70 -6.78 14.22 18.89
N ASP A 71 -6.92 15.54 19.14
CA ASP A 71 -8.22 16.15 19.43
C ASP A 71 -9.07 16.19 18.15
N PRO A 72 -10.31 15.67 18.15
CA PRO A 72 -11.23 15.80 17.02
C PRO A 72 -11.41 17.22 16.51
N ALA A 73 -11.27 18.24 17.38
CA ALA A 73 -11.33 19.64 17.00
C ALA A 73 -10.15 20.09 16.11
N ASP A 74 -9.01 19.43 16.23
CA ASP A 74 -7.80 19.68 15.42
C ASP A 74 -7.82 18.91 14.08
N VAL A 75 -8.84 18.10 13.82
CA VAL A 75 -9.03 17.43 12.55
C VAL A 75 -9.88 18.29 11.62
N GLY A 76 -9.28 18.80 10.57
CA GLY A 76 -9.95 19.62 9.56
C GLY A 76 -10.38 18.85 8.32
N ARG A 77 -9.86 17.63 8.14
CA ARG A 77 -10.13 16.79 6.97
C ARG A 77 -10.04 15.30 7.32
N ILE A 78 -10.96 14.51 6.78
CA ILE A 78 -10.94 13.03 6.82
C ILE A 78 -11.15 12.53 5.40
N ASP A 79 -10.12 11.95 4.79
CA ASP A 79 -10.20 11.35 3.47
C ASP A 79 -10.04 9.85 3.56
N VAL A 80 -10.88 9.12 2.83
CA VAL A 80 -10.74 7.68 2.65
C VAL A 80 -10.43 7.38 1.20
N ALA A 81 -9.39 6.59 0.96
CA ALA A 81 -9.06 6.03 -0.34
C ALA A 81 -9.40 4.55 -0.35
N THR A 82 -10.15 4.11 -1.34
CA THR A 82 -10.56 2.71 -1.48
C THR A 82 -11.03 2.39 -2.90
N GLU A 83 -10.79 1.17 -3.35
CA GLU A 83 -11.43 0.60 -4.53
C GLU A 83 -12.47 -0.48 -4.17
N SER A 84 -12.77 -0.62 -2.89
CA SER A 84 -13.76 -1.55 -2.32
C SER A 84 -15.04 -0.87 -1.84
N ALA A 85 -15.30 0.40 -2.26
CA ALA A 85 -16.47 1.17 -1.86
C ALA A 85 -17.79 0.48 -2.27
N PHE A 86 -18.76 0.53 -1.37
CA PHE A 86 -20.08 -0.10 -1.54
C PHE A 86 -21.22 0.89 -1.83
N ASP A 87 -21.03 2.17 -1.53
CA ASP A 87 -22.02 3.23 -1.79
C ASP A 87 -21.50 4.15 -2.92
N LYS A 88 -22.36 4.48 -3.88
CA LYS A 88 -21.98 5.35 -5.01
C LYS A 88 -22.19 6.84 -4.73
N SER A 89 -22.68 7.21 -3.54
CA SER A 89 -23.06 8.56 -3.17
C SER A 89 -22.52 8.99 -1.82
N LYS A 90 -22.78 8.21 -0.77
CA LYS A 90 -22.29 8.49 0.59
C LYS A 90 -20.87 7.95 0.72
N PRO A 91 -19.86 8.82 1.00
CA PRO A 91 -18.48 8.37 1.09
C PRO A 91 -18.22 7.57 2.37
N VAL A 92 -17.29 6.61 2.29
CA VAL A 92 -16.83 5.80 3.43
C VAL A 92 -16.34 6.68 4.59
N SER A 93 -15.71 7.80 4.30
CA SER A 93 -15.23 8.76 5.32
C SER A 93 -16.32 9.29 6.24
N THR A 94 -17.58 9.36 5.79
CA THR A 94 -18.69 9.78 6.66
C THR A 94 -19.17 8.67 7.58
N TYR A 95 -19.06 7.40 7.15
CA TYR A 95 -19.33 6.26 8.01
C TYR A 95 -18.24 6.13 9.08
N VAL A 96 -16.97 6.26 8.69
CA VAL A 96 -15.82 6.23 9.62
C VAL A 96 -15.92 7.34 10.66
N ALA A 97 -16.19 8.58 10.24
CA ALA A 97 -16.36 9.68 11.19
C ALA A 97 -17.50 9.42 12.20
N GLY A 98 -18.65 8.92 11.72
CA GLY A 98 -19.77 8.58 12.60
C GLY A 98 -19.49 7.42 13.55
N ALA A 99 -18.67 6.45 13.13
CA ALA A 99 -18.19 5.37 14.02
C ALA A 99 -17.26 5.94 15.10
N LEU A 100 -16.26 6.72 14.73
CA LEU A 100 -15.30 7.34 15.66
C LEU A 100 -15.98 8.22 16.72
N GLU A 101 -17.02 8.98 16.35
CA GLU A 101 -17.79 9.83 17.27
C GLU A 101 -18.48 9.07 18.40
N GLN A 102 -18.52 7.72 18.38
CA GLN A 102 -19.02 6.88 19.49
C GLN A 102 -18.01 6.77 20.63
N VAL A 103 -16.72 6.96 20.37
CA VAL A 103 -15.62 6.64 21.30
C VAL A 103 -14.63 7.77 21.55
N VAL A 104 -14.64 8.82 20.70
CA VAL A 104 -13.80 10.01 20.90
C VAL A 104 -14.60 11.10 21.64
N ASP A 105 -13.91 11.92 22.42
CA ASP A 105 -14.54 13.07 23.07
C ASP A 105 -14.60 14.27 22.11
N GLY A 106 -15.62 14.30 21.26
CA GLY A 106 -15.81 15.36 20.27
C GLY A 106 -16.54 14.88 19.01
N GLU A 107 -16.71 15.80 18.07
CA GLU A 107 -17.40 15.56 16.80
C GLU A 107 -16.56 16.07 15.62
N PHE A 108 -16.57 15.34 14.50
CA PHE A 108 -15.93 15.77 13.25
C PHE A 108 -16.86 16.62 12.36
N ARG A 109 -17.77 17.37 12.95
CA ARG A 109 -18.80 18.16 12.26
C ARG A 109 -18.22 19.22 11.32
N HIS A 110 -17.05 19.76 11.64
CA HIS A 110 -16.36 20.79 10.86
C HIS A 110 -15.17 20.26 10.05
N ALA A 111 -14.97 18.95 10.01
CA ALA A 111 -14.01 18.31 9.12
C ALA A 111 -14.61 18.14 7.71
N ASN A 112 -13.84 18.48 6.68
CA ASN A 112 -14.17 18.10 5.31
C ASN A 112 -14.00 16.57 5.16
N LYS A 113 -14.98 15.92 4.54
CA LYS A 113 -14.97 14.45 4.38
C LYS A 113 -14.97 14.11 2.90
N GLY A 114 -14.02 13.30 2.47
CA GLY A 114 -13.84 12.90 1.07
C GLY A 114 -13.64 11.39 0.90
N GLU A 115 -13.91 10.93 -0.31
CA GLU A 115 -13.53 9.59 -0.76
C GLU A 115 -12.79 9.71 -2.08
N ARG A 116 -11.66 9.02 -2.20
CA ARG A 116 -10.83 9.01 -3.39
C ARG A 116 -10.85 7.63 -4.04
N LYS A 117 -11.02 7.61 -5.37
CA LYS A 117 -10.96 6.39 -6.16
C LYS A 117 -10.10 6.61 -7.41
N PHE A 118 -9.01 5.89 -7.50
CA PHE A 118 -8.23 5.59 -8.69
C PHE A 118 -7.40 4.35 -8.41
N ALA A 119 -8.06 3.19 -8.37
CA ALA A 119 -7.40 1.93 -8.04
C ALA A 119 -6.42 2.10 -6.84
N CYS A 120 -5.34 1.35 -6.81
CA CYS A 120 -4.41 1.33 -5.68
C CYS A 120 -3.68 2.66 -5.41
N ILE A 121 -3.47 3.52 -6.43
CA ILE A 121 -2.78 4.81 -6.25
C ILE A 121 -3.60 5.84 -5.48
N SER A 122 -4.91 5.61 -5.32
CA SER A 122 -5.78 6.61 -4.68
C SER A 122 -5.40 6.94 -3.24
N GLY A 123 -4.67 6.04 -2.54
CA GLY A 123 -4.11 6.32 -1.21
C GLY A 123 -3.09 7.45 -1.24
N THR A 124 -2.12 7.38 -2.13
CA THR A 124 -1.13 8.43 -2.35
C THR A 124 -1.77 9.73 -2.83
N GLN A 125 -2.77 9.64 -3.72
CA GLN A 125 -3.49 10.83 -4.18
C GLN A 125 -4.28 11.52 -3.04
N ALA A 126 -4.88 10.77 -2.11
CA ALA A 126 -5.55 11.32 -0.94
C ALA A 126 -4.54 11.98 0.03
N LEU A 127 -3.36 11.37 0.20
CA LEU A 127 -2.26 11.93 0.97
C LEU A 127 -1.80 13.27 0.37
N ASN A 128 -1.56 13.31 -0.95
CA ASN A 128 -1.19 14.54 -1.67
C ASN A 128 -2.26 15.63 -1.57
N ASP A 129 -3.55 15.28 -1.63
CA ASP A 129 -4.65 16.23 -1.45
C ASP A 129 -4.62 16.85 -0.04
N ALA A 130 -4.30 16.08 1.00
CA ALA A 130 -4.15 16.57 2.36
C ALA A 130 -2.90 17.46 2.51
N VAL A 131 -1.75 17.03 1.99
CA VAL A 131 -0.51 17.83 1.99
C VAL A 131 -0.73 19.16 1.27
N ASN A 132 -1.29 19.16 0.07
CA ASN A 132 -1.57 20.35 -0.70
C ASN A 132 -2.56 21.30 0.00
N TRP A 133 -3.58 20.76 0.68
CA TRP A 133 -4.55 21.54 1.44
C TRP A 133 -3.90 22.26 2.61
N ILE A 134 -2.95 21.61 3.31
CA ILE A 134 -2.18 22.21 4.42
C ILE A 134 -1.17 23.22 3.87
N ALA A 135 -0.38 22.84 2.86
CA ALA A 135 0.63 23.70 2.25
C ALA A 135 0.04 25.01 1.66
N ALA A 136 -1.21 24.96 1.22
CA ALA A 136 -1.95 26.14 0.73
C ALA A 136 -2.59 27.01 1.85
N ASP A 137 -2.28 26.77 3.13
CA ASP A 137 -2.84 27.48 4.30
C ASP A 137 -4.39 27.44 4.40
N ARG A 138 -5.03 26.40 3.83
CA ARG A 138 -6.49 26.24 3.88
C ARG A 138 -6.97 25.46 5.10
N ASN A 139 -6.05 24.87 5.85
CA ASN A 139 -6.27 23.97 6.99
C ASN A 139 -6.69 24.70 8.29
N ARG A 140 -6.47 26.02 8.40
CA ARG A 140 -6.76 26.81 9.61
C ARG A 140 -6.04 26.25 10.86
N GLY A 141 -4.79 25.78 10.70
CA GLY A 141 -4.00 25.18 11.78
C GLY A 141 -4.42 23.76 12.17
N ARG A 142 -5.27 23.07 11.37
CA ARG A 142 -5.74 21.70 11.65
C ARG A 142 -5.05 20.70 10.74
N GLY A 143 -4.91 19.48 11.23
CA GLY A 143 -4.39 18.36 10.45
C GLY A 143 -5.48 17.63 9.65
N ALA A 144 -5.05 16.60 8.94
CA ALA A 144 -5.91 15.70 8.17
C ALA A 144 -5.68 14.24 8.58
N ILE A 145 -6.74 13.46 8.70
CA ILE A 145 -6.67 11.99 8.78
C ILE A 145 -6.89 11.44 7.36
N VAL A 146 -5.90 10.76 6.82
CA VAL A 146 -5.95 10.06 5.54
C VAL A 146 -5.98 8.57 5.82
N ILE A 147 -6.99 7.88 5.31
CA ILE A 147 -7.20 6.46 5.56
C ILE A 147 -7.25 5.74 4.23
N THR A 148 -6.52 4.64 4.13
CA THR A 148 -6.61 3.69 3.02
C THR A 148 -7.23 2.40 3.55
N THR A 149 -8.18 1.82 2.84
CA THR A 149 -8.86 0.60 3.31
C THR A 149 -9.42 -0.20 2.14
N ASP A 150 -9.14 -1.49 2.11
CA ASP A 150 -9.62 -2.37 1.06
C ASP A 150 -9.85 -3.81 1.55
N THR A 151 -10.70 -4.50 0.81
CA THR A 151 -10.77 -5.96 0.76
C THR A 151 -10.54 -6.37 -0.68
N ALA A 152 -9.33 -6.85 -0.97
CA ALA A 152 -8.98 -7.35 -2.28
C ALA A 152 -9.57 -8.74 -2.49
N LEU A 153 -10.41 -8.86 -3.51
CA LEU A 153 -11.08 -10.12 -3.83
C LEU A 153 -10.94 -10.42 -5.32
N TYR A 154 -10.63 -11.67 -5.64
CA TYR A 154 -10.65 -12.25 -6.98
C TYR A 154 -11.67 -13.38 -7.05
N GLU A 155 -12.10 -13.75 -8.24
CA GLU A 155 -12.93 -14.94 -8.43
C GLU A 155 -12.14 -16.20 -8.03
N ARG A 156 -12.83 -17.18 -7.45
CA ARG A 156 -12.22 -18.45 -7.04
C ARG A 156 -11.58 -19.16 -8.25
N GLY A 157 -10.31 -19.55 -8.09
CA GLY A 157 -9.51 -20.14 -9.14
C GLY A 157 -8.83 -19.14 -10.09
N ASP A 158 -9.01 -17.84 -9.88
CA ASP A 158 -8.27 -16.81 -10.61
C ASP A 158 -6.77 -16.84 -10.21
N PRO A 159 -5.83 -16.63 -11.13
CA PRO A 159 -4.40 -16.56 -10.80
C PRO A 159 -4.03 -15.51 -9.74
N GLY A 160 -4.85 -14.47 -9.58
CA GLY A 160 -4.69 -13.43 -8.56
C GLY A 160 -5.20 -13.83 -7.17
N GLU A 161 -5.95 -14.93 -7.03
CA GLU A 161 -6.62 -15.30 -5.77
C GLU A 161 -5.66 -15.37 -4.58
N ALA A 162 -4.47 -15.92 -4.76
CA ALA A 162 -3.46 -16.02 -3.70
C ALA A 162 -2.90 -14.66 -3.25
N THR A 163 -3.08 -13.60 -4.04
CA THR A 163 -2.57 -12.26 -3.70
C THR A 163 -3.56 -11.41 -2.90
N GLN A 164 -4.74 -11.92 -2.59
CA GLN A 164 -5.79 -11.23 -1.84
C GLN A 164 -5.30 -10.81 -0.45
N GLY A 165 -5.93 -9.76 0.08
CA GLY A 165 -5.71 -9.28 1.44
C GLY A 165 -6.76 -8.26 1.86
N ALA A 166 -6.86 -7.99 3.16
CA ALA A 166 -7.80 -7.02 3.70
C ALA A 166 -7.22 -6.28 4.90
N GLY A 167 -7.39 -4.96 4.92
CA GLY A 167 -6.94 -4.12 6.01
C GLY A 167 -7.06 -2.63 5.71
N ALA A 168 -6.55 -1.83 6.61
CA ALA A 168 -6.53 -0.37 6.52
C ALA A 168 -5.24 0.22 7.09
N VAL A 169 -4.80 1.34 6.53
CA VAL A 169 -3.77 2.20 7.10
C VAL A 169 -4.35 3.58 7.32
N ALA A 170 -4.15 4.16 8.49
CA ALA A 170 -4.52 5.53 8.83
C ALA A 170 -3.26 6.36 9.07
N MET A 171 -3.21 7.55 8.49
CA MET A 171 -2.12 8.51 8.60
C MET A 171 -2.65 9.86 9.10
N TYR A 172 -1.95 10.48 10.03
CA TYR A 172 -2.18 11.87 10.39
C TYR A 172 -1.20 12.75 9.62
N VAL A 173 -1.73 13.74 8.94
CA VAL A 173 -0.96 14.68 8.12
C VAL A 173 -1.05 16.07 8.75
N SER A 174 0.11 16.66 9.03
CA SER A 174 0.20 17.94 9.74
C SER A 174 1.30 18.84 9.18
N GLU A 175 1.37 20.06 9.70
CA GLU A 175 2.54 20.94 9.62
C GLU A 175 3.57 20.46 10.65
N ASP A 176 4.86 20.56 10.32
CA ASP A 176 5.96 20.09 11.16
C ASP A 176 5.81 18.61 11.59
N PRO A 177 5.75 17.67 10.61
CA PRO A 177 5.47 16.27 10.84
C PRO A 177 6.55 15.58 11.68
N SER A 178 6.17 14.49 12.37
CA SER A 178 7.08 13.73 13.25
C SER A 178 7.65 12.46 12.62
N ILE A 179 7.24 12.07 11.40
CA ILE A 179 7.78 10.88 10.70
C ILE A 179 8.51 11.27 9.43
N VAL A 180 7.80 11.81 8.43
CA VAL A 180 8.37 12.21 7.15
C VAL A 180 7.77 13.51 6.66
N GLU A 181 8.62 14.38 6.09
CA GLU A 181 8.22 15.51 5.26
C GLU A 181 8.07 15.03 3.81
N ILE A 182 6.93 15.36 3.16
CA ILE A 182 6.66 14.99 1.77
C ILE A 182 7.14 16.10 0.85
N SER A 183 7.94 15.75 -0.16
CA SER A 183 8.41 16.71 -1.15
C SER A 183 7.25 17.21 -2.02
N LYS A 184 7.45 18.40 -2.62
CA LYS A 184 6.48 18.97 -3.56
C LYS A 184 6.71 18.51 -4.99
N GLU A 185 7.90 18.03 -5.28
CA GLU A 185 8.29 17.51 -6.59
C GLU A 185 7.73 16.10 -6.73
N GLN A 186 7.05 15.86 -7.86
CA GLN A 186 6.42 14.59 -8.18
C GLN A 186 6.66 14.29 -9.67
N GLY A 187 6.80 13.02 -10.01
CA GLY A 187 6.82 12.53 -11.38
C GLY A 187 5.65 11.60 -11.65
N PHE A 188 5.11 11.65 -12.85
CA PHE A 188 3.93 10.89 -13.24
C PHE A 188 4.15 10.09 -14.53
N GLY A 189 3.58 8.88 -14.56
CA GLY A 189 3.36 8.13 -15.80
C GLY A 189 1.90 7.70 -15.86
N SER A 190 1.11 8.19 -16.82
CA SER A 190 -0.33 7.94 -16.88
C SER A 190 -0.84 7.69 -18.30
N VAL A 191 -1.74 6.69 -18.41
CA VAL A 191 -2.39 6.33 -19.68
C VAL A 191 -3.77 5.73 -19.43
N ASP A 192 -4.67 5.84 -20.39
CA ASP A 192 -5.94 5.10 -20.40
C ASP A 192 -5.67 3.64 -20.75
N GLU A 193 -5.82 2.75 -19.74
CA GLU A 193 -5.49 1.34 -19.86
C GLU A 193 -6.61 0.45 -19.30
N THR A 194 -6.70 -0.78 -19.81
CA THR A 194 -7.76 -1.75 -19.47
C THR A 194 -7.19 -3.06 -18.90
N ASP A 195 -6.08 -2.97 -18.20
CA ASP A 195 -5.36 -4.09 -17.60
C ASP A 195 -6.08 -4.70 -16.40
N PHE A 196 -6.85 -3.87 -15.67
CA PHE A 196 -7.63 -4.24 -14.48
C PHE A 196 -8.91 -3.41 -14.45
N LEU A 197 -10.06 -4.05 -14.54
CA LEU A 197 -11.38 -3.38 -14.55
C LEU A 197 -12.34 -4.05 -13.57
N LYS A 198 -13.18 -3.23 -12.91
CA LYS A 198 -14.24 -3.68 -12.00
C LYS A 198 -15.58 -2.98 -12.28
N PRO A 199 -16.14 -3.10 -13.52
CA PRO A 199 -17.34 -2.36 -13.94
C PRO A 199 -18.61 -2.98 -13.35
N ASN A 200 -19.13 -2.44 -12.23
CA ASN A 200 -20.36 -2.89 -11.57
C ASN A 200 -20.41 -4.39 -11.24
N GLN A 201 -19.26 -5.00 -11.04
CA GLN A 201 -19.11 -6.40 -10.67
C GLN A 201 -18.34 -6.53 -9.35
N GLN A 202 -18.43 -7.70 -8.75
CA GLN A 202 -17.81 -8.00 -7.46
C GLN A 202 -16.31 -8.22 -7.60
N PHE A 203 -15.93 -9.06 -8.55
CA PHE A 203 -14.55 -9.41 -8.84
C PHE A 203 -14.00 -8.60 -10.01
N PRO A 204 -12.71 -8.28 -10.00
CA PRO A 204 -12.09 -7.61 -11.15
C PRO A 204 -11.96 -8.55 -12.34
N SER A 205 -11.94 -7.96 -13.54
CA SER A 205 -11.43 -8.61 -14.75
C SER A 205 -9.98 -8.17 -14.93
N VAL A 206 -9.04 -9.11 -14.92
CA VAL A 206 -7.60 -8.81 -14.93
C VAL A 206 -6.89 -9.58 -16.05
N ASP A 207 -6.04 -8.88 -16.80
CA ASP A 207 -4.99 -9.49 -17.60
C ASP A 207 -3.65 -9.35 -16.83
N GLY A 208 -3.30 -10.37 -16.05
CA GLY A 208 -2.16 -10.31 -15.14
C GLY A 208 -0.81 -10.04 -15.83
N LYS A 209 -0.60 -10.56 -17.06
CA LYS A 209 0.63 -10.30 -17.82
C LYS A 209 0.67 -8.85 -18.28
N ARG A 210 -0.42 -8.35 -18.84
CA ARG A 210 -0.55 -6.95 -19.27
C ARG A 210 -0.42 -6.01 -18.10
N SER A 211 -1.11 -6.29 -16.98
CA SER A 211 -1.06 -5.46 -15.77
C SER A 211 0.36 -5.30 -15.24
N MET A 212 1.16 -6.38 -15.24
CA MET A 212 2.57 -6.31 -14.88
C MET A 212 3.37 -5.41 -15.84
N GLN A 213 3.15 -5.53 -17.14
CA GLN A 213 3.84 -4.70 -18.15
C GLN A 213 3.45 -3.21 -18.00
N VAL A 214 2.18 -2.93 -17.78
CA VAL A 214 1.66 -1.57 -17.56
C VAL A 214 2.25 -0.97 -16.29
N TYR A 215 2.31 -1.75 -15.19
CA TYR A 215 2.94 -1.33 -13.94
C TYR A 215 4.39 -0.89 -14.16
N LEU A 216 5.21 -1.74 -14.79
CA LEU A 216 6.63 -1.44 -15.04
C LEU A 216 6.81 -0.24 -15.97
N ALA A 217 5.99 -0.14 -17.02
CA ALA A 217 6.06 0.97 -17.96
C ALA A 217 5.71 2.31 -17.31
N ARG A 218 4.64 2.34 -16.48
CA ARG A 218 4.25 3.57 -15.79
C ARG A 218 5.24 3.97 -14.71
N MET A 219 5.82 3.01 -13.96
CA MET A 219 6.87 3.30 -12.99
C MET A 219 8.10 3.93 -13.65
N ARG A 220 8.52 3.39 -14.80
CA ARG A 220 9.63 3.97 -15.56
C ARG A 220 9.33 5.41 -16.00
N GLU A 221 8.16 5.65 -16.60
CA GLU A 221 7.75 6.98 -17.04
C GLU A 221 7.66 7.97 -15.88
N ALA A 222 7.13 7.54 -14.73
CA ALA A 222 7.05 8.39 -13.55
C ALA A 222 8.45 8.75 -13.02
N LEU A 223 9.41 7.81 -13.04
CA LEU A 223 10.79 8.09 -12.67
C LEU A 223 11.47 9.04 -13.64
N GLU A 224 11.28 8.85 -14.97
CA GLU A 224 11.79 9.76 -16.01
C GLU A 224 11.22 11.17 -15.84
N ASP A 225 9.92 11.30 -15.56
CA ASP A 225 9.26 12.59 -15.32
C ASP A 225 9.77 13.24 -14.01
N PHE A 226 9.92 12.47 -12.94
CA PHE A 226 10.48 12.94 -11.67
C PHE A 226 11.90 13.50 -11.86
N GLU A 227 12.77 12.77 -12.54
CA GLU A 227 14.13 13.23 -12.85
C GLU A 227 14.19 14.48 -13.74
N SER A 228 13.17 14.69 -14.59
CA SER A 228 13.09 15.88 -15.42
C SER A 228 12.95 17.18 -14.60
N VAL A 229 12.42 17.09 -13.38
CA VAL A 229 12.17 18.23 -12.47
C VAL A 229 13.15 18.31 -11.31
N THR A 230 13.69 17.17 -10.85
CA THR A 230 14.60 17.12 -9.70
C THR A 230 16.08 16.96 -10.08
N GLY A 231 16.36 16.45 -11.26
CA GLY A 231 17.65 15.97 -11.69
C GLY A 231 17.73 14.45 -11.63
N LYS A 232 18.84 13.88 -12.10
CA LYS A 232 18.99 12.44 -12.18
C LYS A 232 19.13 11.80 -10.80
N SER A 233 18.32 10.79 -10.51
CA SER A 233 18.41 9.98 -9.31
C SER A 233 19.62 9.04 -9.35
N HIS A 234 20.24 8.81 -8.19
CA HIS A 234 21.33 7.85 -8.04
C HIS A 234 20.92 6.78 -7.01
N PRO A 235 21.35 5.51 -7.16
CA PRO A 235 20.97 4.44 -6.22
C PRO A 235 21.32 4.70 -4.75
N GLU A 236 22.36 5.51 -4.50
CA GLU A 236 22.82 5.87 -3.15
C GLU A 236 22.12 7.10 -2.55
N ASP A 237 21.25 7.79 -3.32
CA ASP A 237 20.49 8.95 -2.82
C ASP A 237 19.37 8.54 -1.87
N TYR A 238 18.97 7.27 -1.91
CA TYR A 238 17.80 6.78 -1.19
C TYR A 238 18.12 5.66 -0.22
N ARG A 239 17.71 5.82 1.03
CA ARG A 239 17.89 4.78 2.03
C ARG A 239 16.97 3.60 1.81
N PHE A 240 15.69 3.86 1.51
CA PHE A 240 14.70 2.86 1.13
C PHE A 240 13.86 3.36 -0.04
N ILE A 241 13.32 2.41 -0.83
CA ILE A 241 12.41 2.72 -1.94
C ILE A 241 11.12 1.88 -1.77
N PRO A 242 10.16 2.36 -0.98
CA PRO A 242 8.84 1.74 -0.87
C PRO A 242 8.08 1.82 -2.20
N PHE A 243 7.80 0.67 -2.81
CA PHE A 243 6.95 0.57 -3.99
C PHE A 243 5.54 0.11 -3.61
N HIS A 244 4.55 0.47 -4.41
CA HIS A 244 3.28 -0.24 -4.43
C HIS A 244 3.53 -1.74 -4.64
N THR A 245 3.02 -2.55 -3.72
CA THR A 245 3.34 -3.98 -3.61
C THR A 245 2.09 -4.83 -3.83
N PRO A 246 1.72 -5.18 -5.08
CA PRO A 246 0.68 -6.17 -5.32
C PRO A 246 1.04 -7.54 -4.73
N PHE A 247 2.30 -7.89 -4.82
CA PHE A 247 2.99 -8.98 -4.12
C PHE A 247 4.51 -8.73 -4.18
N PRO A 248 5.31 -9.21 -3.23
CA PRO A 248 6.73 -8.86 -3.12
C PRO A 248 7.56 -9.07 -4.40
N ASN A 249 7.36 -10.16 -5.13
CA ASN A 249 8.14 -10.41 -6.36
C ASN A 249 7.79 -9.48 -7.54
N MET A 250 6.66 -8.77 -7.49
CA MET A 250 6.40 -7.69 -8.44
C MET A 250 7.36 -6.52 -8.20
N VAL A 251 7.62 -6.20 -6.92
CA VAL A 251 8.56 -5.15 -6.53
C VAL A 251 9.98 -5.49 -6.97
N ARG A 252 10.41 -6.77 -6.91
CA ARG A 252 11.73 -7.18 -7.41
C ARG A 252 11.95 -6.80 -8.87
N LYS A 253 10.92 -6.94 -9.72
CA LYS A 253 10.99 -6.53 -11.13
C LYS A 253 11.06 -5.01 -11.29
N ALA A 254 10.29 -4.27 -10.50
CA ALA A 254 10.35 -2.80 -10.48
C ALA A 254 11.71 -2.30 -9.98
N ALA A 255 12.28 -2.96 -8.98
CA ALA A 255 13.57 -2.63 -8.41
C ALA A 255 14.72 -2.77 -9.43
N VAL A 256 14.76 -3.88 -10.18
CA VAL A 256 15.76 -4.06 -11.26
C VAL A 256 15.64 -2.98 -12.31
N LEU A 257 14.41 -2.66 -12.73
CA LEU A 257 14.14 -1.59 -13.70
C LEU A 257 14.58 -0.22 -13.17
N GLY A 258 14.24 0.09 -11.91
CA GLY A 258 14.62 1.35 -11.26
C GLY A 258 16.14 1.47 -11.09
N PHE A 259 16.80 0.41 -10.58
CA PHE A 259 18.25 0.38 -10.41
C PHE A 259 18.99 0.58 -11.76
N ARG A 260 18.58 -0.19 -12.79
CA ARG A 260 19.10 -0.04 -14.15
C ARG A 260 18.98 1.40 -14.66
N HIS A 261 17.85 2.06 -14.38
CA HIS A 261 17.62 3.43 -14.80
C HIS A 261 18.54 4.41 -14.03
N MET A 262 18.67 4.27 -12.73
CA MET A 262 19.48 5.14 -11.87
C MET A 262 20.97 5.02 -12.12
N ILE A 263 21.49 3.82 -12.45
CA ILE A 263 22.92 3.62 -12.73
C ILE A 263 23.33 4.08 -14.13
N ARG A 264 22.39 4.36 -15.02
CA ARG A 264 22.65 4.73 -16.41
C ARG A 264 23.57 5.96 -16.50
N ASP A 265 24.66 5.86 -17.30
CA ASP A 265 25.69 6.85 -17.48
C ASP A 265 26.45 7.24 -16.18
N THR A 266 26.58 6.27 -15.24
CA THR A 266 27.35 6.40 -14.00
C THR A 266 28.56 5.47 -14.00
N GLU A 267 29.47 5.66 -13.06
CA GLU A 267 30.60 4.77 -12.80
C GLU A 267 30.18 3.34 -12.40
N ILE A 268 28.99 3.17 -11.83
CA ILE A 268 28.42 1.84 -11.51
C ILE A 268 28.13 1.09 -12.80
N GLU A 269 27.50 1.72 -13.79
CA GLU A 269 27.26 1.08 -15.11
C GLU A 269 28.56 0.72 -15.80
N GLU A 270 29.58 1.62 -15.75
CA GLU A 270 30.89 1.36 -16.34
C GLU A 270 31.59 0.15 -15.70
N ALA A 271 31.50 0.02 -14.39
CA ALA A 271 32.05 -1.13 -13.65
C ALA A 271 31.32 -2.44 -14.00
N LEU A 272 29.99 -2.42 -14.05
CA LEU A 272 29.15 -3.57 -14.40
C LEU A 272 29.31 -3.99 -15.86
N ALA A 273 29.67 -3.06 -16.76
CA ALA A 273 29.90 -3.39 -18.18
C ALA A 273 31.05 -4.40 -18.42
N GLU A 274 32.01 -4.51 -17.48
CA GLU A 274 33.08 -5.52 -17.53
C GLU A 274 32.55 -6.92 -17.17
N GLU A 275 31.48 -7.00 -16.35
CA GLU A 275 30.91 -8.26 -15.85
C GLU A 275 29.76 -8.77 -16.73
N ILE A 276 28.79 -7.90 -17.05
CA ILE A 276 27.54 -8.30 -17.73
C ILE A 276 27.35 -7.64 -19.12
N GLY A 277 28.33 -6.88 -19.61
CA GLY A 277 28.22 -6.13 -20.86
C GLY A 277 27.56 -4.77 -20.69
N ARG A 278 27.57 -4.00 -21.77
CA ARG A 278 26.95 -2.65 -21.79
C ARG A 278 25.42 -2.74 -21.78
N GLN A 279 24.80 -1.83 -21.08
CA GLN A 279 23.34 -1.69 -21.10
C GLN A 279 22.85 -1.37 -22.51
N PRO A 280 21.92 -2.17 -23.11
CA PRO A 280 21.28 -1.86 -24.38
C PRO A 280 20.59 -0.49 -24.38
N ARG A 281 20.73 0.26 -25.49
CA ARG A 281 20.11 1.57 -25.69
C ARG A 281 19.07 1.50 -26.81
N PRO A 282 17.85 2.09 -26.62
CA PRO A 282 16.80 2.01 -27.63
C PRO A 282 17.20 2.53 -29.01
N ASP A 283 18.06 3.56 -29.05
CA ASP A 283 18.55 4.19 -30.26
C ASP A 283 19.61 3.38 -31.05
N GLU A 284 20.09 2.26 -30.49
CA GLU A 284 20.99 1.31 -31.12
C GLU A 284 20.24 0.22 -31.93
N TYR A 285 18.87 0.20 -31.86
CA TYR A 285 18.06 -0.84 -32.46
C TYR A 285 17.07 -0.26 -33.49
N ASP A 286 16.97 -0.92 -34.63
CA ASP A 286 15.93 -0.65 -35.64
C ASP A 286 14.64 -1.45 -35.38
N ASP A 287 14.70 -2.48 -34.51
CA ASP A 287 13.64 -3.41 -34.16
C ASP A 287 13.36 -3.36 -32.64
N GLU A 288 12.13 -3.02 -32.29
CA GLU A 288 11.68 -2.91 -30.89
C GLU A 288 11.66 -4.29 -30.17
N ASP A 289 11.37 -5.38 -30.92
CA ASP A 289 11.35 -6.72 -30.35
C ASP A 289 12.79 -7.17 -29.99
N ALA A 290 13.77 -6.89 -30.85
CA ALA A 290 15.18 -7.18 -30.57
C ALA A 290 15.71 -6.38 -29.37
N TYR A 291 15.35 -5.09 -29.27
CA TYR A 291 15.67 -4.30 -28.07
C TYR A 291 15.04 -4.89 -26.80
N SER A 292 13.78 -5.34 -26.89
CA SER A 292 13.07 -5.93 -25.75
C SER A 292 13.72 -7.24 -25.27
N GLU A 293 14.23 -8.07 -26.17
CA GLU A 293 14.95 -9.30 -25.82
C GLU A 293 16.28 -8.97 -25.12
N ASP A 294 17.12 -8.14 -25.72
CA ASP A 294 18.43 -7.80 -25.19
C ASP A 294 18.36 -7.07 -23.85
N ILE A 295 17.37 -6.17 -23.68
CA ILE A 295 17.20 -5.46 -22.41
C ILE A 295 16.69 -6.39 -21.30
N GLN A 296 15.88 -7.40 -21.64
CA GLN A 296 15.45 -8.40 -20.65
C GLN A 296 16.64 -9.28 -20.23
N GLU A 297 17.47 -9.74 -21.17
CA GLU A 297 18.70 -10.49 -20.85
C GLU A 297 19.63 -9.68 -19.95
N TYR A 298 19.82 -8.41 -20.27
CA TYR A 298 20.62 -7.50 -19.44
C TYR A 298 20.04 -7.35 -18.02
N MET A 299 18.72 -7.15 -17.88
CA MET A 299 18.07 -7.04 -16.57
C MET A 299 18.18 -8.32 -15.75
N ASP A 300 18.07 -9.48 -16.39
CA ASP A 300 18.23 -10.77 -15.72
C ASP A 300 19.68 -10.94 -15.23
N ALA A 301 20.67 -10.58 -16.04
CA ALA A 301 22.09 -10.62 -15.65
C ALA A 301 22.39 -9.59 -14.54
N LEU A 302 21.83 -8.37 -14.64
CA LEU A 302 21.99 -7.33 -13.63
C LEU A 302 21.48 -7.77 -12.26
N ALA A 303 20.34 -8.44 -12.23
CA ALA A 303 19.73 -8.96 -10.99
C ALA A 303 20.62 -9.99 -10.27
N GLU A 304 21.53 -10.64 -10.99
CA GLU A 304 22.44 -11.65 -10.44
C GLU A 304 23.77 -11.05 -9.96
N THR A 305 24.08 -9.80 -10.27
CA THR A 305 25.32 -9.13 -9.83
C THR A 305 25.34 -8.89 -8.31
N GLU A 306 26.54 -8.93 -7.71
CA GLU A 306 26.73 -8.63 -6.29
C GLU A 306 26.30 -7.18 -5.99
N THR A 307 26.67 -6.23 -6.85
CA THR A 307 26.33 -4.80 -6.72
C THR A 307 24.81 -4.56 -6.62
N TYR A 308 24.01 -5.21 -7.48
CA TYR A 308 22.55 -5.10 -7.41
C TYR A 308 22.00 -5.78 -6.16
N ARG A 309 22.45 -6.98 -5.82
CA ARG A 309 21.95 -7.72 -4.66
C ARG A 309 22.20 -6.99 -3.36
N GLU A 310 23.41 -6.44 -3.14
CA GLU A 310 23.72 -5.64 -1.97
C GLU A 310 22.83 -4.39 -1.88
N TRP A 311 22.60 -3.71 -3.01
CA TRP A 311 21.69 -2.57 -3.05
C TRP A 311 20.25 -2.99 -2.76
N TYR A 312 19.77 -4.09 -3.37
CA TYR A 312 18.41 -4.60 -3.19
C TYR A 312 18.16 -4.99 -1.73
N ASP A 313 19.04 -5.77 -1.12
CA ASP A 313 18.91 -6.25 0.26
C ASP A 313 18.91 -5.09 1.26
N ARG A 314 19.65 -4.02 0.98
CA ARG A 314 19.71 -2.83 1.81
C ARG A 314 18.51 -1.89 1.63
N THR A 315 18.01 -1.75 0.41
CA THR A 315 17.12 -0.63 0.00
C THR A 315 15.68 -1.07 -0.25
N ILE A 316 15.47 -2.27 -0.76
CA ILE A 316 14.14 -2.77 -1.18
C ILE A 316 13.61 -3.84 -0.23
N GLU A 317 14.39 -4.88 0.08
CA GLU A 317 13.94 -6.03 0.88
C GLU A 317 13.28 -5.61 2.20
N PRO A 318 13.81 -4.60 2.96
CA PRO A 318 13.19 -4.13 4.19
C PRO A 318 11.77 -3.56 4.03
N THR A 319 11.37 -3.19 2.81
CA THR A 319 10.05 -2.61 2.54
C THR A 319 8.95 -3.66 2.38
N LEU A 320 9.27 -4.96 2.34
CA LEU A 320 8.38 -6.03 1.89
C LEU A 320 7.76 -6.86 3.02
N ASP A 321 8.24 -6.73 4.27
CA ASP A 321 7.89 -7.63 5.38
C ASP A 321 6.39 -7.71 5.64
N ILE A 322 5.71 -6.59 5.89
CA ILE A 322 4.27 -6.62 6.21
C ILE A 322 3.47 -7.18 5.03
N SER A 323 3.75 -6.71 3.80
CA SER A 323 3.04 -7.15 2.61
C SER A 323 3.18 -8.66 2.36
N SER A 324 4.32 -9.28 2.72
CA SER A 324 4.54 -10.72 2.60
C SER A 324 3.64 -11.56 3.53
N ARG A 325 3.14 -10.95 4.59
CA ARG A 325 2.33 -11.58 5.65
C ARG A 325 0.84 -11.28 5.58
N VAL A 326 0.40 -10.35 4.72
CA VAL A 326 -0.99 -9.89 4.70
C VAL A 326 -1.64 -9.88 3.32
N GLY A 327 -0.87 -10.05 2.25
CA GLY A 327 -1.34 -9.92 0.87
C GLY A 327 -1.49 -8.45 0.41
N ASN A 328 -2.19 -8.25 -0.70
CA ASN A 328 -2.38 -6.94 -1.30
C ASN A 328 -3.57 -6.20 -0.67
N TRP A 329 -3.32 -5.08 -0.02
CA TRP A 329 -4.36 -4.18 0.49
C TRP A 329 -4.60 -2.99 -0.47
N TYR A 330 -4.39 -3.20 -1.77
CA TYR A 330 -4.62 -2.21 -2.82
C TYR A 330 -4.11 -0.81 -2.45
N THR A 331 -5.00 0.09 -2.02
CA THR A 331 -4.67 1.49 -1.71
C THR A 331 -3.70 1.65 -0.53
N SER A 332 -3.59 0.64 0.33
CA SER A 332 -2.69 0.65 1.48
C SER A 332 -1.28 0.14 1.17
N SER A 333 -1.06 -0.59 0.06
CA SER A 333 0.16 -1.37 -0.18
C SER A 333 1.46 -0.57 -0.09
N VAL A 334 1.52 0.63 -0.69
CA VAL A 334 2.72 1.49 -0.61
C VAL A 334 2.96 2.02 0.81
N HIS A 335 1.90 2.24 1.57
CA HIS A 335 1.98 2.70 2.95
C HIS A 335 2.44 1.58 3.90
N LEU A 336 2.07 0.31 3.61
CA LEU A 336 2.63 -0.86 4.28
C LEU A 336 4.13 -1.02 3.99
N ALA A 337 4.55 -0.80 2.75
CA ALA A 337 5.96 -0.84 2.36
C ALA A 337 6.78 0.24 3.10
N ARG A 338 6.25 1.48 3.19
CA ARG A 338 6.84 2.55 4.00
C ARG A 338 6.95 2.14 5.47
N LEU A 339 5.87 1.65 6.06
CA LEU A 339 5.85 1.26 7.48
C LEU A 339 6.82 0.09 7.75
N SER A 340 6.91 -0.89 6.85
CA SER A 340 7.89 -1.98 6.93
C SER A 340 9.32 -1.46 6.99
N ALA A 341 9.68 -0.52 6.11
CA ALA A 341 11.01 0.10 6.07
C ALA A 341 11.35 0.84 7.38
N LEU A 342 10.40 1.61 7.92
CA LEU A 342 10.57 2.34 9.17
C LEU A 342 10.72 1.38 10.37
N ILE A 343 9.89 0.34 10.44
CA ILE A 343 9.99 -0.69 11.49
C ILE A 343 11.33 -1.42 11.42
N PHE A 344 11.76 -1.81 10.23
CA PHE A 344 13.05 -2.45 10.02
C PHE A 344 14.19 -1.56 10.52
N ALA A 345 14.22 -0.30 10.11
CA ALA A 345 15.27 0.63 10.52
C ALA A 345 15.34 0.81 12.02
N LYS A 346 14.18 0.95 12.70
CA LYS A 346 14.11 1.06 14.16
C LYS A 346 14.65 -0.20 14.85
N ARG A 347 14.34 -1.39 14.34
CA ARG A 347 14.80 -2.67 14.89
C ARG A 347 16.30 -2.90 14.73
N GLU A 348 16.83 -2.46 13.59
CA GLU A 348 18.26 -2.59 13.28
C GLU A 348 19.10 -1.40 13.79
N ASP A 349 18.52 -0.50 14.58
CA ASP A 349 19.17 0.71 15.12
C ASP A 349 19.80 1.58 14.02
N ILE A 350 19.09 1.72 12.89
CA ILE A 350 19.51 2.53 11.74
C ILE A 350 18.95 3.93 11.91
N ASP A 351 19.82 4.91 12.02
CA ASP A 351 19.43 6.32 12.04
C ASP A 351 18.96 6.77 10.66
N LEU A 352 17.67 7.15 10.56
CA LEU A 352 17.08 7.67 9.34
C LEU A 352 16.90 9.18 9.34
N ALA A 353 17.24 9.89 10.43
CA ALA A 353 17.02 11.32 10.52
C ALA A 353 17.76 12.07 9.40
N GLY A 354 17.00 12.74 8.54
CA GLY A 354 17.52 13.46 7.38
C GLY A 354 17.71 12.62 6.11
N GLU A 355 17.57 11.29 6.20
CA GLU A 355 17.61 10.38 5.04
C GLU A 355 16.36 10.54 4.17
N THR A 356 16.49 10.17 2.92
CA THR A 356 15.42 10.26 1.90
C THR A 356 14.90 8.88 1.51
N LEU A 357 13.59 8.75 1.45
CA LEU A 357 12.89 7.63 0.83
C LEU A 357 12.38 8.06 -0.55
N LEU A 358 12.49 7.18 -1.54
CA LEU A 358 11.86 7.37 -2.86
C LEU A 358 10.60 6.49 -2.93
N VAL A 359 9.44 7.11 -2.95
CA VAL A 359 8.16 6.38 -2.90
C VAL A 359 7.60 6.20 -4.29
N GLY A 360 7.35 4.95 -4.69
CA GLY A 360 6.77 4.59 -5.98
C GLY A 360 5.35 4.03 -5.85
N SER A 361 4.35 4.83 -6.17
CA SER A 361 2.93 4.46 -6.13
C SER A 361 2.41 4.07 -7.52
N TYR A 362 1.45 3.16 -7.56
CA TYR A 362 0.79 2.74 -8.78
C TYR A 362 -0.68 2.40 -8.56
N GLY A 363 -1.48 2.62 -9.60
CA GLY A 363 -2.86 2.14 -9.71
C GLY A 363 -3.18 1.78 -11.15
N SER A 364 -3.84 0.64 -11.33
CA SER A 364 -4.30 0.16 -12.64
C SER A 364 -5.30 1.11 -13.29
N GLY A 365 -5.33 1.15 -14.65
CA GLY A 365 -6.23 1.99 -15.40
C GLY A 365 -5.63 3.22 -16.11
N ALA A 366 -4.35 3.63 -16.05
CA ALA A 366 -3.27 3.32 -15.13
C ALA A 366 -2.48 4.59 -14.85
N GLN A 367 -1.96 4.72 -13.64
CA GLN A 367 -1.06 5.81 -13.26
C GLN A 367 0.00 5.32 -12.27
N ALA A 368 1.24 5.78 -12.44
CA ALA A 368 2.27 5.73 -11.42
C ALA A 368 2.64 7.14 -10.98
N GLU A 369 3.16 7.25 -9.76
CA GLU A 369 3.69 8.46 -9.17
C GLU A 369 4.95 8.16 -8.40
N ILE A 370 5.96 9.00 -8.59
CA ILE A 370 7.22 8.99 -7.82
C ILE A 370 7.34 10.31 -7.08
N HIS A 371 7.69 10.26 -5.79
CA HIS A 371 8.03 11.41 -4.98
C HIS A 371 9.02 11.05 -3.88
N GLU A 372 9.68 12.06 -3.31
CA GLU A 372 10.58 11.89 -2.17
C GLU A 372 9.88 12.18 -0.86
N GLU A 373 10.32 11.47 0.19
CA GLU A 373 9.97 11.71 1.57
C GLU A 373 11.24 11.81 2.40
N ARG A 374 11.38 12.92 3.13
CA ARG A 374 12.51 13.12 4.03
C ARG A 374 12.13 12.72 5.43
N VAL A 375 12.84 11.76 6.01
CA VAL A 375 12.63 11.32 7.40
C VAL A 375 13.09 12.44 8.35
N VAL A 376 12.26 12.74 9.36
CA VAL A 376 12.56 13.80 10.32
C VAL A 376 13.13 13.25 11.62
N GLU A 377 13.76 14.11 12.42
CA GLU A 377 14.33 13.75 13.73
C GLU A 377 13.24 13.31 14.70
N GLY A 378 13.43 12.20 15.43
CA GLY A 378 12.47 11.67 16.41
C GLY A 378 11.38 10.77 15.80
N TRP A 379 11.50 10.39 14.55
CA TRP A 379 10.54 9.51 13.84
C TRP A 379 10.31 8.18 14.56
N GLU A 380 11.32 7.67 15.28
CA GLU A 380 11.27 6.39 15.99
C GLU A 380 10.16 6.35 17.05
N ASP A 381 9.86 7.49 17.68
CA ASP A 381 8.83 7.60 18.72
C ASP A 381 7.43 7.36 18.15
N GLN A 382 7.25 7.58 16.85
CA GLN A 382 5.97 7.44 16.14
C GLN A 382 5.76 6.05 15.51
N VAL A 383 6.81 5.21 15.48
CA VAL A 383 6.75 3.88 14.86
C VAL A 383 6.78 2.79 15.92
N ASP A 384 5.81 1.87 15.91
CA ASP A 384 5.67 0.77 16.88
C ASP A 384 5.59 -0.58 16.17
N GLY A 385 6.75 -1.15 15.91
CA GLY A 385 6.86 -2.45 15.26
C GLY A 385 6.31 -3.60 16.11
N ASP A 386 6.40 -3.50 17.45
CA ASP A 386 5.90 -4.54 18.34
C ASP A 386 4.37 -4.57 18.32
N ALA A 387 3.72 -3.41 18.34
CA ALA A 387 2.26 -3.33 18.22
C ALA A 387 1.74 -3.84 16.87
N VAL A 388 2.51 -3.68 15.78
CA VAL A 388 2.19 -4.25 14.47
C VAL A 388 2.32 -5.77 14.51
N ASP A 389 3.40 -6.32 15.07
CA ASP A 389 3.59 -7.76 15.17
C ASP A 389 2.53 -8.42 16.08
N GLU A 390 2.18 -7.79 17.20
CA GLU A 390 1.10 -8.25 18.07
C GLU A 390 -0.23 -8.31 17.31
N LEU A 391 -0.56 -7.27 16.53
CA LEU A 391 -1.78 -7.24 15.73
C LEU A 391 -1.80 -8.34 14.65
N LEU A 392 -0.68 -8.56 13.95
CA LEU A 392 -0.57 -9.61 12.95
C LEU A 392 -0.59 -11.02 13.56
N ALA A 393 0.00 -11.20 14.74
CA ALA A 393 0.01 -12.47 15.44
C ALA A 393 -1.35 -12.81 16.09
N ALA A 394 -2.17 -11.81 16.39
CA ALA A 394 -3.51 -12.00 16.98
C ALA A 394 -4.57 -12.46 15.96
N ARG A 395 -4.25 -12.51 14.66
CA ARG A 395 -5.18 -13.00 13.65
C ARG A 395 -5.53 -14.47 13.89
N HIS A 396 -6.79 -14.80 13.69
CA HIS A 396 -7.27 -16.19 13.78
C HIS A 396 -6.88 -16.94 12.50
N PRO A 397 -6.09 -18.05 12.60
CA PRO A 397 -5.77 -18.85 11.44
C PRO A 397 -6.99 -19.64 10.97
N ILE A 398 -7.25 -19.64 9.67
CA ILE A 398 -8.35 -20.37 9.04
C ILE A 398 -7.81 -21.43 8.07
N SER A 399 -8.50 -22.57 8.00
CA SER A 399 -8.29 -23.56 6.96
C SER A 399 -8.80 -23.07 5.60
N PHE A 400 -8.40 -23.77 4.53
CA PHE A 400 -8.89 -23.44 3.18
C PHE A 400 -10.42 -23.60 3.07
N GLU A 401 -11.05 -24.59 3.72
CA GLU A 401 -12.52 -24.74 3.73
C GLU A 401 -13.22 -23.56 4.44
N GLU A 402 -12.62 -23.03 5.49
CA GLU A 402 -13.13 -21.83 6.17
C GLU A 402 -12.93 -20.58 5.32
N TYR A 403 -11.81 -20.46 4.64
CA TYR A 403 -11.56 -19.41 3.67
C TYR A 403 -12.62 -19.40 2.55
N GLU A 404 -12.99 -20.56 1.99
CA GLU A 404 -14.08 -20.65 1.00
C GLU A 404 -15.37 -20.03 1.52
N ARG A 405 -15.73 -20.33 2.77
CA ARG A 405 -16.93 -19.77 3.41
C ARG A 405 -16.84 -18.27 3.62
N VAL A 406 -15.68 -17.75 4.04
CA VAL A 406 -15.41 -16.31 4.17
C VAL A 406 -15.51 -15.61 2.82
N HIS A 407 -14.89 -16.16 1.80
CA HIS A 407 -14.88 -15.63 0.45
C HIS A 407 -16.28 -15.55 -0.17
N ASP A 408 -17.12 -16.58 0.00
CA ASP A 408 -18.48 -16.63 -0.53
C ASP A 408 -19.43 -15.66 0.20
N GLN A 409 -19.10 -15.26 1.44
CA GLN A 409 -19.91 -14.38 2.29
C GLN A 409 -19.41 -12.92 2.33
N HIS A 410 -18.65 -12.50 1.32
CA HIS A 410 -18.02 -11.18 1.36
C HIS A 410 -19.02 -10.03 1.58
N ASN A 411 -18.49 -8.86 1.94
CA ASN A 411 -19.17 -7.70 2.52
C ASN A 411 -20.34 -7.08 1.74
N LEU A 412 -20.54 -7.40 0.48
CA LEU A 412 -21.63 -6.82 -0.32
C LEU A 412 -22.97 -7.58 -0.18
N SER A 413 -22.96 -8.79 0.36
CA SER A 413 -24.18 -9.58 0.57
C SER A 413 -24.94 -9.11 1.80
N LYS A 414 -26.27 -8.94 1.68
CA LYS A 414 -27.17 -8.72 2.81
C LYS A 414 -27.53 -10.03 3.54
N GLU A 415 -27.34 -11.17 2.88
CA GLU A 415 -27.67 -12.48 3.37
C GLU A 415 -26.44 -13.14 4.01
N LYS A 416 -25.72 -12.41 4.88
CA LYS A 416 -24.62 -12.99 5.64
C LYS A 416 -25.16 -14.05 6.60
N THR A 417 -24.69 -15.28 6.44
CA THR A 417 -24.98 -16.42 7.32
C THR A 417 -23.74 -16.96 8.01
N LEU A 418 -22.58 -16.35 7.75
CA LEU A 418 -21.33 -16.73 8.36
C LEU A 418 -21.31 -16.26 9.82
N GLU A 419 -21.16 -17.22 10.73
CA GLU A 419 -20.89 -16.90 12.12
C GLU A 419 -19.43 -16.44 12.27
N PRO A 420 -19.17 -15.45 13.15
CA PRO A 420 -17.81 -14.99 13.41
C PRO A 420 -16.89 -16.13 13.90
N PHE A 421 -15.63 -16.07 13.50
CA PHE A 421 -14.57 -16.95 14.02
C PHE A 421 -13.95 -16.41 15.30
N THR A 422 -14.07 -15.10 15.53
CA THR A 422 -13.52 -14.41 16.68
C THR A 422 -14.60 -13.60 17.41
N GLU A 423 -14.37 -13.31 18.67
CA GLU A 423 -15.23 -12.42 19.46
C GLU A 423 -14.62 -10.99 19.38
N PRO A 424 -15.38 -9.97 18.98
CA PRO A 424 -14.87 -8.61 18.94
C PRO A 424 -14.69 -8.03 20.34
N GLU A 425 -13.58 -7.36 20.59
CA GLU A 425 -13.25 -6.67 21.84
C GLU A 425 -12.42 -5.42 21.56
N GLY A 426 -12.83 -4.28 22.07
CA GLY A 426 -12.11 -3.02 21.88
C GLY A 426 -12.08 -2.50 20.44
N GLU A 427 -13.13 -2.81 19.65
CA GLU A 427 -13.14 -2.53 18.22
C GLU A 427 -14.52 -2.19 17.64
N PHE A 428 -14.51 -1.58 16.45
CA PHE A 428 -15.74 -1.35 15.69
C PHE A 428 -16.16 -2.59 14.92
N VAL A 429 -17.45 -2.86 14.92
CA VAL A 429 -18.09 -3.96 14.21
C VAL A 429 -19.18 -3.48 13.26
N PHE A 430 -19.42 -4.23 12.21
CA PHE A 430 -20.59 -4.09 11.36
C PHE A 430 -21.77 -4.76 12.08
N ASP A 431 -22.75 -3.96 12.51
CA ASP A 431 -23.91 -4.36 13.30
C ASP A 431 -25.18 -4.65 12.46
N GLY A 432 -25.05 -4.57 11.14
CA GLY A 432 -26.14 -4.90 10.23
C GLY A 432 -26.63 -3.73 9.36
N TRP A 433 -27.91 -3.80 8.98
CA TRP A 433 -28.52 -2.90 8.02
C TRP A 433 -29.68 -2.13 8.63
N GLY A 434 -29.70 -0.82 8.45
CA GLY A 434 -30.82 0.02 8.80
C GLY A 434 -31.96 0.01 7.76
N PRO A 435 -33.07 0.73 8.06
CA PRO A 435 -34.29 0.70 7.25
C PRO A 435 -34.12 1.19 5.79
N MET A 436 -33.14 2.07 5.54
CA MET A 436 -32.82 2.61 4.23
C MET A 436 -31.69 1.84 3.53
N ASN A 437 -31.36 0.66 4.02
CA ASN A 437 -30.23 -0.17 3.60
C ASN A 437 -28.85 0.47 3.91
N GLU A 438 -28.81 1.44 4.81
CA GLU A 438 -27.56 1.95 5.34
C GLU A 438 -26.88 0.92 6.23
N ARG A 439 -25.56 0.85 6.19
CA ARG A 439 -24.76 0.02 7.09
C ARG A 439 -24.71 0.67 8.47
N GLN A 440 -24.83 -0.13 9.51
CA GLN A 440 -24.73 0.28 10.91
C GLN A 440 -23.44 -0.26 11.51
N TYR A 441 -22.84 0.54 12.38
CA TYR A 441 -21.56 0.22 13.01
C TYR A 441 -21.64 0.55 14.50
N THR A 442 -21.09 -0.33 15.33
CA THR A 442 -21.07 -0.20 16.78
C THR A 442 -19.68 -0.46 17.30
N TYR A 443 -19.27 0.26 18.34
CA TYR A 443 -18.04 -0.06 19.09
C TYR A 443 -18.36 -1.06 20.19
N ILE A 444 -17.60 -2.14 20.25
CA ILE A 444 -17.67 -3.15 21.34
C ILE A 444 -16.55 -2.82 22.33
N GLU A 445 -16.90 -2.63 23.62
CA GLU A 445 -15.94 -2.35 24.69
C GLU A 445 -15.12 -3.58 25.07
#